data_7d9a93760cf2a4109ae57a210893e9df
#
_entry.id   7d9a93760cf2a4109ae57a210893e9df
#
_cell.length_a   1.000
_cell.length_b   1.000
_cell.length_c   1.000
_cell.angle_alpha   90.00
_cell.angle_beta   90.00
_cell.angle_gamma   90.00
#
_symmetry.space_group_name_H-M   'P 1'
#
loop_
_entity.id
_entity.type
_entity.pdbx_description
1 polymer ?
#
loop_
_entity_poly.entity_id
_entity_poly.type
_entity_poly.pdbx_seq_one_letter_code
_entity_poly.pdbx_strand_id
1 'polypeptide(L)'
;MNDKEKKELIWIIAVIAVLLGAAAGNLFLLNEHRDNIAQNIDAKPSYPANATIIHVNATQWSWDFIYPNGTSTVNSFTVTVNHPVVLIITSVKGAQQFAVIHDLSIPQLAIQVYAVPGQNNSISFTPTKVGSFYFECVEYCGLDHYLMRGYMDVVA
;
A
#
# COMPACT_ATOMS: atom_id res chain seq x y z
N MET A 1 51.79 -26.59 -20.41
CA MET A 1 50.32 -26.56 -20.58
C MET A 1 50.01 -27.13 -21.99
N ASN A 2 49.30 -28.22 -22.05
CA ASN A 2 48.93 -28.82 -23.32
C ASN A 2 47.69 -28.11 -23.92
N ASP A 3 47.31 -28.41 -25.17
CA ASP A 3 46.20 -27.69 -25.85
C ASP A 3 44.84 -27.87 -25.16
N LYS A 4 44.63 -28.99 -24.46
CA LYS A 4 43.42 -29.26 -23.70
C LYS A 4 43.35 -28.33 -22.47
N GLU A 5 44.41 -28.26 -21.71
CA GLU A 5 44.52 -27.37 -20.56
C GLU A 5 44.32 -25.87 -20.90
N LYS A 6 44.84 -25.44 -22.07
CA LYS A 6 44.64 -24.06 -22.56
C LYS A 6 43.18 -23.81 -22.89
N LYS A 7 42.49 -24.74 -23.52
CA LYS A 7 41.04 -24.60 -23.82
C LYS A 7 40.21 -24.56 -22.55
N GLU A 8 40.49 -25.40 -21.57
CA GLU A 8 39.81 -25.42 -20.29
C GLU A 8 40.02 -24.09 -19.55
N LEU A 9 41.23 -23.58 -19.52
CA LEU A 9 41.56 -22.29 -18.91
C LEU A 9 40.80 -21.11 -19.57
N ILE A 10 40.71 -21.10 -20.91
CA ILE A 10 39.99 -20.08 -21.66
C ILE A 10 38.46 -20.14 -21.30
N TRP A 11 37.90 -21.32 -21.22
CA TRP A 11 36.51 -21.51 -20.83
C TRP A 11 36.25 -21.02 -19.40
N ILE A 12 37.13 -21.33 -18.45
CA ILE A 12 37.00 -20.87 -17.04
C ILE A 12 37.06 -19.35 -17.00
N ILE A 13 38.01 -18.73 -17.71
CA ILE A 13 38.14 -17.27 -17.77
C ILE A 13 36.86 -16.65 -18.38
N ALA A 14 36.34 -17.21 -19.45
CA ALA A 14 35.11 -16.72 -20.09
C ALA A 14 33.91 -16.79 -19.15
N VAL A 15 33.72 -17.90 -18.42
CA VAL A 15 32.63 -18.05 -17.45
C VAL A 15 32.77 -17.03 -16.30
N ILE A 16 33.99 -16.87 -15.75
CA ILE A 16 34.23 -15.89 -14.70
C ILE A 16 33.92 -14.47 -15.20
N ALA A 17 34.33 -14.11 -16.41
CA ALA A 17 34.07 -12.79 -16.99
C ALA A 17 32.56 -12.52 -17.15
N VAL A 18 31.79 -13.53 -17.60
CA VAL A 18 30.32 -13.42 -17.71
C VAL A 18 29.67 -13.25 -16.34
N LEU A 19 30.08 -14.04 -15.33
CA LEU A 19 29.54 -13.95 -13.98
C LEU A 19 29.85 -12.60 -13.34
N LEU A 20 31.06 -12.10 -13.48
CA LEU A 20 31.45 -10.78 -12.97
C LEU A 20 30.69 -9.66 -13.68
N GLY A 21 30.51 -9.75 -14.99
CA GLY A 21 29.72 -8.79 -15.76
C GLY A 21 28.25 -8.78 -15.33
N ALA A 22 27.65 -9.95 -15.14
CA ALA A 22 26.28 -10.09 -14.65
C ALA A 22 26.13 -9.53 -13.21
N ALA A 23 27.09 -9.82 -12.34
CA ALA A 23 27.08 -9.28 -10.96
C ALA A 23 27.21 -7.76 -10.94
N ALA A 24 28.11 -7.19 -11.74
CA ALA A 24 28.26 -5.74 -11.85
C ALA A 24 27.01 -5.07 -12.43
N GLY A 25 26.40 -5.65 -13.45
CA GLY A 25 25.13 -5.18 -14.02
C GLY A 25 23.99 -5.20 -13.00
N ASN A 26 23.85 -6.27 -12.24
CA ASN A 26 22.85 -6.36 -11.18
C ASN A 26 23.07 -5.32 -10.06
N LEU A 27 24.33 -5.12 -9.63
CA LEU A 27 24.66 -4.10 -8.62
C LEU A 27 24.35 -2.69 -9.12
N PHE A 28 24.61 -2.40 -10.39
CA PHE A 28 24.27 -1.11 -10.99
C PHE A 28 22.76 -0.88 -11.00
N LEU A 29 21.96 -1.85 -11.47
CA LEU A 29 20.50 -1.78 -11.50
C LEU A 29 19.89 -1.65 -10.09
N LEU A 30 20.43 -2.40 -9.12
CA LEU A 30 19.99 -2.31 -7.72
C LEU A 30 20.28 -0.93 -7.12
N ASN A 31 21.43 -0.34 -7.44
CA ASN A 31 21.78 0.98 -6.94
C ASN A 31 20.87 2.07 -7.53
N GLU A 32 20.64 2.04 -8.86
CA GLU A 32 19.73 2.96 -9.53
C GLU A 32 18.30 2.82 -8.97
N HIS A 33 17.84 1.59 -8.76
CA HIS A 33 16.52 1.34 -8.18
C HIS A 33 16.40 1.83 -6.74
N ARG A 34 17.43 1.66 -5.92
CA ARG A 34 17.49 2.16 -4.55
C ARG A 34 17.42 3.69 -4.50
N ASP A 35 18.14 4.39 -5.37
CA ASP A 35 18.13 5.85 -5.40
C ASP A 35 16.76 6.40 -5.84
N ASN A 36 16.09 5.74 -6.79
CA ASN A 36 14.73 6.06 -7.19
C ASN A 36 13.71 5.82 -6.07
N ILE A 37 13.84 4.73 -5.30
CA ILE A 37 12.98 4.45 -4.14
C ILE A 37 13.23 5.50 -3.06
N ALA A 38 14.47 5.84 -2.73
CA ALA A 38 14.80 6.83 -1.70
C ALA A 38 14.19 8.21 -2.02
N GLN A 39 14.26 8.65 -3.27
CA GLN A 39 13.64 9.90 -3.71
C GLN A 39 12.10 9.89 -3.59
N ASN A 40 11.46 8.74 -3.79
CA ASN A 40 10.01 8.62 -3.69
C ASN A 40 9.51 8.48 -2.23
N ILE A 41 10.32 7.91 -1.33
CA ILE A 41 9.95 7.77 0.10
C ILE A 41 9.89 9.14 0.79
N ASP A 42 10.77 10.07 0.43
CA ASP A 42 10.80 11.42 0.98
C ASP A 42 9.81 12.39 0.31
N ALA A 43 9.17 11.99 -0.79
CA ALA A 43 8.16 12.80 -1.45
C ALA A 43 6.89 12.86 -0.59
N LYS A 44 6.62 14.06 -0.03
CA LYS A 44 5.36 14.31 0.66
C LYS A 44 4.19 14.01 -0.29
N PRO A 45 3.21 13.19 0.11
CA PRO A 45 2.05 12.91 -0.73
C PRO A 45 1.38 14.22 -1.17
N SER A 46 1.18 14.37 -2.49
CA SER A 46 0.46 15.50 -3.06
C SER A 46 -0.98 15.09 -3.28
N TYR A 47 -1.91 15.74 -2.62
CA TYR A 47 -3.34 15.50 -2.75
C TYR A 47 -4.02 16.60 -3.55
N PRO A 48 -5.17 16.33 -4.21
CA PRO A 48 -5.97 17.39 -4.84
C PRO A 48 -6.32 18.47 -3.82
N ALA A 49 -6.18 19.74 -4.20
CA ALA A 49 -6.34 20.87 -3.27
C ALA A 49 -7.73 20.95 -2.61
N ASN A 50 -8.76 20.43 -3.30
CA ASN A 50 -10.15 20.39 -2.82
C ASN A 50 -10.59 19.02 -2.30
N ALA A 51 -9.67 18.08 -2.05
CA ALA A 51 -10.04 16.76 -1.59
C ALA A 51 -10.54 16.77 -0.15
N THR A 52 -11.57 15.98 0.14
CA THR A 52 -11.94 15.63 1.50
C THR A 52 -10.95 14.60 2.04
N ILE A 53 -10.19 14.98 3.08
CA ILE A 53 -9.23 14.09 3.71
C ILE A 53 -9.91 13.41 4.90
N ILE A 54 -10.00 12.09 4.88
CA ILE A 54 -10.54 11.26 5.94
C ILE A 54 -9.42 10.42 6.52
N HIS A 55 -9.18 10.56 7.82
CA HIS A 55 -8.25 9.68 8.53
C HIS A 55 -8.95 8.39 8.92
N VAL A 56 -8.27 7.27 8.71
CA VAL A 56 -8.83 5.94 8.96
C VAL A 56 -7.92 5.18 9.93
N ASN A 57 -8.46 4.86 11.09
CA ASN A 57 -7.81 4.00 12.07
C ASN A 57 -8.36 2.59 11.95
N ALA A 58 -7.51 1.64 11.58
CA ALA A 58 -7.85 0.22 11.57
C ALA A 58 -7.49 -0.42 12.90
N THR A 59 -8.45 -1.08 13.52
CA THR A 59 -8.25 -1.89 14.73
C THR A 59 -8.75 -3.31 14.49
N GLN A 60 -8.44 -4.25 15.35
CA GLN A 60 -9.06 -5.57 15.33
C GLN A 60 -10.44 -5.48 16.05
N TRP A 61 -11.61 -5.48 15.40
CA TRP A 61 -11.86 -5.69 13.95
C TRP A 61 -12.82 -4.63 13.45
N SER A 62 -12.39 -3.38 13.42
CA SER A 62 -13.19 -2.24 13.00
C SER A 62 -12.37 -1.18 12.27
N TRP A 63 -13.08 -0.36 11.51
CA TRP A 63 -12.56 0.80 10.81
C TRP A 63 -13.19 2.05 11.40
N ASP A 64 -12.38 2.99 11.89
CA ASP A 64 -12.83 4.28 12.43
C ASP A 64 -12.46 5.39 11.44
N PHE A 65 -13.46 6.04 10.86
CA PHE A 65 -13.31 7.09 9.84
C PHE A 65 -13.49 8.45 10.50
N ILE A 66 -12.44 9.25 10.52
CA ILE A 66 -12.37 10.56 11.17
C ILE A 66 -12.36 11.66 10.10
N TYR A 67 -13.39 12.48 10.09
CA TYR A 67 -13.57 13.57 9.13
C TYR A 67 -12.81 14.84 9.53
N PRO A 68 -12.58 15.79 8.56
CA PRO A 68 -11.89 17.05 8.84
C PRO A 68 -12.55 17.93 9.92
N ASN A 69 -13.85 17.79 10.12
CA ASN A 69 -14.62 18.48 11.15
C ASN A 69 -14.53 17.84 12.55
N GLY A 70 -13.77 16.75 12.69
CA GLY A 70 -13.58 16.03 13.95
C GLY A 70 -14.67 14.99 14.26
N THR A 71 -15.70 14.85 13.44
CA THR A 71 -16.67 13.76 13.61
C THR A 71 -16.07 12.42 13.18
N SER A 72 -16.53 11.33 13.78
CA SER A 72 -16.10 9.99 13.39
C SER A 72 -17.27 9.03 13.23
N THR A 73 -17.07 8.02 12.39
CA THR A 73 -18.00 6.93 12.16
C THR A 73 -17.26 5.60 12.16
N VAL A 74 -17.93 4.54 12.58
CA VAL A 74 -17.33 3.19 12.66
C VAL A 74 -17.96 2.30 11.59
N ASN A 75 -17.11 1.62 10.82
CA ASN A 75 -17.48 0.67 9.77
C ASN A 75 -18.44 1.25 8.69
N SER A 76 -18.49 2.57 8.59
CA SER A 76 -19.23 3.26 7.53
C SER A 76 -18.68 4.66 7.32
N PHE A 77 -18.72 5.17 6.08
CA PHE A 77 -18.39 6.57 5.81
C PHE A 77 -19.15 7.08 4.58
N THR A 78 -19.38 8.40 4.57
CA THR A 78 -20.13 9.07 3.50
C THR A 78 -19.23 10.07 2.77
N VAL A 79 -19.32 10.07 1.44
CA VAL A 79 -18.59 10.98 0.55
C VAL A 79 -19.52 11.52 -0.54
N THR A 80 -19.13 12.62 -1.17
CA THR A 80 -19.91 13.26 -2.24
C THR A 80 -19.46 12.77 -3.61
N VAL A 81 -20.42 12.52 -4.50
CA VAL A 81 -20.16 12.13 -5.90
C VAL A 81 -19.37 13.23 -6.63
N ASN A 82 -18.45 12.85 -7.52
CA ASN A 82 -17.57 13.74 -8.29
C ASN A 82 -16.67 14.65 -7.43
N HIS A 83 -16.55 14.38 -6.14
CA HIS A 83 -15.65 15.10 -5.24
C HIS A 83 -14.45 14.23 -4.88
N PRO A 84 -13.20 14.73 -5.00
CA PRO A 84 -12.02 13.94 -4.66
C PRO A 84 -11.94 13.67 -3.16
N VAL A 85 -11.61 12.43 -2.84
CA VAL A 85 -11.45 11.92 -1.47
C VAL A 85 -10.06 11.35 -1.30
N VAL A 86 -9.46 11.61 -0.15
CA VAL A 86 -8.22 10.98 0.27
C VAL A 86 -8.46 10.24 1.58
N LEU A 87 -8.20 8.94 1.59
CA LEU A 87 -8.12 8.18 2.84
C LEU A 87 -6.66 8.13 3.26
N ILE A 88 -6.37 8.61 4.48
CA ILE A 88 -5.07 8.43 5.15
C ILE A 88 -5.28 7.36 6.21
N ILE A 89 -4.67 6.21 6.01
CA ILE A 89 -4.97 5.01 6.76
C ILE A 89 -3.76 4.50 7.53
N THR A 90 -3.99 4.12 8.78
CA THR A 90 -3.00 3.49 9.64
C THR A 90 -3.64 2.40 10.49
N SER A 91 -2.84 1.46 10.96
CA SER A 91 -3.29 0.50 11.96
C SER A 91 -2.91 1.01 13.37
N VAL A 92 -3.87 0.97 14.26
CA VAL A 92 -3.69 1.36 15.66
C VAL A 92 -4.08 0.22 16.60
N LYS A 93 -3.56 0.27 17.81
CA LYS A 93 -3.93 -0.66 18.86
C LYS A 93 -5.38 -0.39 19.30
N GLY A 94 -6.23 -1.42 19.20
CA GLY A 94 -7.58 -1.42 19.76
C GLY A 94 -7.63 -2.04 21.16
N ALA A 95 -8.67 -2.81 21.43
CA ALA A 95 -8.81 -3.59 22.68
C ALA A 95 -7.78 -4.71 22.79
N GLN A 96 -7.23 -5.18 21.68
CA GLN A 96 -6.17 -6.20 21.63
C GLN A 96 -4.81 -5.59 21.95
N GLN A 97 -3.84 -6.43 22.35
CA GLN A 97 -2.53 -5.96 22.82
C GLN A 97 -1.65 -5.38 21.72
N PHE A 98 -1.88 -5.73 20.46
CA PHE A 98 -1.03 -5.37 19.33
C PHE A 98 -1.85 -4.74 18.21
N ALA A 99 -1.24 -3.78 17.50
CA ALA A 99 -1.72 -3.37 16.18
C ALA A 99 -1.19 -4.37 15.14
N VAL A 100 -2.05 -4.80 14.23
CA VAL A 100 -1.72 -5.74 13.16
C VAL A 100 -1.95 -5.08 11.79
N ILE A 101 -1.43 -5.66 10.72
CA ILE A 101 -1.68 -5.16 9.37
C ILE A 101 -3.12 -5.48 8.99
N HIS A 102 -3.78 -4.50 8.36
CA HIS A 102 -5.08 -4.65 7.71
C HIS A 102 -4.97 -4.16 6.28
N ASP A 103 -5.93 -4.49 5.43
CA ASP A 103 -6.00 -4.00 4.07
C ASP A 103 -7.46 -3.68 3.73
N LEU A 104 -7.76 -2.40 3.54
CA LEU A 104 -9.09 -1.93 3.16
C LEU A 104 -9.26 -2.08 1.66
N SER A 105 -10.24 -2.88 1.25
CA SER A 105 -10.62 -3.05 -0.15
C SER A 105 -12.04 -2.59 -0.40
N ILE A 106 -12.28 -1.81 -1.47
CA ILE A 106 -13.59 -1.48 -2.04
C ILE A 106 -13.62 -2.07 -3.46
N PRO A 107 -14.00 -3.34 -3.62
CA PRO A 107 -13.84 -4.07 -4.88
C PRO A 107 -14.53 -3.41 -6.08
N GLN A 108 -15.72 -2.83 -5.87
CA GLN A 108 -16.49 -2.19 -6.93
C GLN A 108 -15.79 -0.96 -7.55
N LEU A 109 -14.81 -0.38 -6.83
CA LEU A 109 -14.05 0.78 -7.29
C LEU A 109 -12.59 0.44 -7.59
N ALA A 110 -12.19 -0.83 -7.49
CA ALA A 110 -10.80 -1.29 -7.60
C ALA A 110 -9.85 -0.53 -6.65
N ILE A 111 -10.33 -0.18 -5.46
CA ILE A 111 -9.57 0.50 -4.42
C ILE A 111 -9.05 -0.54 -3.43
N GLN A 112 -7.76 -0.41 -3.08
CA GLN A 112 -7.12 -1.22 -2.06
C GLN A 112 -5.99 -0.44 -1.41
N VAL A 113 -5.92 -0.45 -0.07
CA VAL A 113 -4.88 0.26 0.68
C VAL A 113 -4.58 -0.42 2.01
N TYR A 114 -3.31 -0.65 2.28
CA TYR A 114 -2.83 -1.25 3.53
C TYR A 114 -2.85 -0.26 4.70
N ALA A 115 -3.38 -0.71 5.84
CA ALA A 115 -3.22 -0.07 7.14
C ALA A 115 -2.09 -0.77 7.89
N VAL A 116 -0.94 -0.11 8.00
CA VAL A 116 0.27 -0.67 8.61
C VAL A 116 0.56 0.05 9.92
N PRO A 117 0.88 -0.68 11.02
CA PRO A 117 1.24 -0.05 12.28
C PRO A 117 2.43 0.91 12.13
N GLY A 118 2.27 2.14 12.63
CA GLY A 118 3.32 3.17 12.60
C GLY A 118 3.58 3.81 11.23
N GLN A 119 2.75 3.53 10.22
CA GLN A 119 2.82 4.14 8.90
C GLN A 119 1.48 4.79 8.54
N ASN A 120 1.53 5.91 7.82
CA ASN A 120 0.36 6.53 7.20
C ASN A 120 0.39 6.27 5.70
N ASN A 121 -0.35 5.27 5.27
CA ASN A 121 -0.57 5.04 3.84
C ASN A 121 -1.74 5.88 3.36
N SER A 122 -1.83 6.13 2.06
CA SER A 122 -2.92 6.92 1.53
C SER A 122 -3.37 6.43 0.15
N ILE A 123 -4.65 6.64 -0.14
CA ILE A 123 -5.22 6.47 -1.46
C ILE A 123 -6.14 7.63 -1.77
N SER A 124 -6.08 8.11 -3.02
CA SER A 124 -6.94 9.18 -3.53
C SER A 124 -7.85 8.63 -4.62
N PHE A 125 -9.13 8.95 -4.56
CA PHE A 125 -10.10 8.57 -5.57
C PHE A 125 -11.22 9.59 -5.69
N THR A 126 -11.97 9.52 -6.79
CA THR A 126 -13.17 10.36 -7.00
C THR A 126 -14.32 9.43 -7.36
N PRO A 127 -15.32 9.25 -6.49
CA PRO A 127 -16.48 8.42 -6.79
C PRO A 127 -17.35 9.08 -7.84
N THR A 128 -17.71 8.36 -8.91
CA THR A 128 -18.46 8.90 -10.06
C THR A 128 -19.93 8.49 -10.08
N LYS A 129 -20.38 7.69 -9.11
CA LYS A 129 -21.75 7.20 -9.02
C LYS A 129 -22.26 7.29 -7.59
N VAL A 130 -23.48 7.78 -7.43
CA VAL A 130 -24.24 7.71 -6.16
C VAL A 130 -24.58 6.25 -5.87
N GLY A 131 -24.49 5.84 -4.61
CA GLY A 131 -24.81 4.48 -4.18
C GLY A 131 -24.07 4.06 -2.91
N SER A 132 -24.32 2.86 -2.47
CA SER A 132 -23.64 2.23 -1.34
C SER A 132 -22.66 1.19 -1.84
N PHE A 133 -21.40 1.31 -1.45
CA PHE A 133 -20.28 0.49 -1.87
C PHE A 133 -19.75 -0.27 -0.67
N TYR A 134 -19.73 -1.58 -0.78
CA TYR A 134 -19.21 -2.46 0.24
C TYR A 134 -17.68 -2.35 0.33
N PHE A 135 -17.14 -2.39 1.54
CA PHE A 135 -15.71 -2.57 1.78
C PHE A 135 -15.44 -3.65 2.84
N GLU A 136 -14.27 -4.23 2.78
CA GLU A 136 -13.82 -5.27 3.69
C GLU A 136 -12.32 -5.24 3.93
N CYS A 137 -11.87 -5.89 5.00
CA CYS A 137 -10.48 -6.23 5.21
C CYS A 137 -10.12 -7.48 4.40
N VAL A 138 -9.08 -7.40 3.56
CA VAL A 138 -8.61 -8.54 2.74
C VAL A 138 -7.25 -9.08 3.18
N GLU A 139 -6.64 -8.51 4.25
CA GLU A 139 -5.45 -9.03 4.91
C GLU A 139 -5.85 -9.70 6.23
N TYR A 140 -5.45 -10.96 6.43
CA TYR A 140 -5.81 -11.70 7.64
C TYR A 140 -5.29 -11.00 8.91
N CYS A 141 -6.22 -10.51 9.72
CA CYS A 141 -5.94 -9.69 10.90
C CYS A 141 -6.40 -10.31 12.23
N GLY A 142 -6.68 -11.60 12.26
CA GLY A 142 -7.04 -12.33 13.48
C GLY A 142 -8.42 -13.00 13.43
N LEU A 143 -8.92 -13.40 14.60
CA LEU A 143 -10.06 -14.33 14.73
C LEU A 143 -11.35 -13.83 14.07
N ASP A 144 -11.73 -12.56 14.27
CA ASP A 144 -12.95 -11.96 13.73
C ASP A 144 -12.69 -11.14 12.45
N HIS A 145 -11.63 -11.48 11.72
CA HIS A 145 -11.28 -10.86 10.44
C HIS A 145 -12.47 -10.75 9.48
N TYR A 146 -13.30 -11.78 9.39
CA TYR A 146 -14.49 -11.85 8.53
C TYR A 146 -15.60 -10.86 8.89
N LEU A 147 -15.57 -10.26 10.08
CA LEU A 147 -16.51 -9.23 10.53
C LEU A 147 -16.02 -7.80 10.19
N MET A 148 -14.74 -7.64 9.82
CA MET A 148 -14.12 -6.34 9.58
C MET A 148 -14.50 -5.79 8.19
N ARG A 149 -15.73 -5.29 8.07
CA ARG A 149 -16.36 -4.83 6.84
C ARG A 149 -17.37 -3.73 7.09
N GLY A 150 -17.79 -3.04 6.03
CA GLY A 150 -18.76 -1.96 6.13
C GLY A 150 -19.14 -1.38 4.78
N TYR A 151 -19.67 -0.16 4.78
CA TYR A 151 -20.18 0.49 3.58
C TYR A 151 -19.69 1.92 3.45
N MET A 152 -19.35 2.30 2.23
CA MET A 152 -19.15 3.68 1.81
C MET A 152 -20.41 4.14 1.08
N ASP A 153 -21.05 5.18 1.58
CA ASP A 153 -22.21 5.79 0.93
C ASP A 153 -21.76 7.02 0.12
N VAL A 154 -22.03 6.98 -1.18
CA VAL A 154 -21.79 8.11 -2.07
C VAL A 154 -23.09 8.84 -2.28
N VAL A 155 -23.15 10.09 -1.85
CA VAL A 155 -24.30 10.97 -1.95
C VAL A 155 -24.11 12.06 -2.99
N ALA A 156 -25.23 12.69 -3.41
CA ALA A 156 -25.21 13.81 -4.37
C ALA A 156 -24.64 15.10 -3.77
#